data_69afff5573f3c3904a122de83e9be19a
#
_entry.id   69afff5573f3c3904a122de83e9be19a
#
_cell.length_a   1.000
_cell.length_b   1.000
_cell.length_c   1.000
_cell.angle_alpha   90.00
_cell.angle_beta   90.00
_cell.angle_gamma   90.00
#
_symmetry.space_group_name_H-M   'P 1'
#
loop_
_entity.id
_entity.type
_entity.pdbx_description
1 polymer ?
#
loop_
_entity_poly.entity_id
_entity_poly.type
_entity_poly.pdbx_seq_one_letter_code
_entity_poly.pdbx_strand_id
1 'polypeptide(L)'
;MAVLCEVISVVTRRDSIDAFYKGGWDAFQTDVPNATMCTDGELVRVGFMSPDAVGIYIKTLEANGLQFQSKEELLEPSSSSRAVSDIVVIDQLQGPTTPCEWVGFGKHPFSKKGGEAPLGEVSMCWLFEGERNREAGADTKRIKMSLATPHGWDYEKSSSLQFVDDAELESRYEFLRTENGLEVFRDIKTGKEVYKSADNPND
;
A
#
# COMPACT_ATOMS: atom_id res chain seq x y z
N MET A 1 -14.01 -5.33 -6.32
CA MET A 1 -13.03 -4.39 -6.90
C MET A 1 -11.72 -4.52 -6.14
N ALA A 2 -10.67 -3.81 -6.50
CA ALA A 2 -9.37 -3.86 -5.81
C ALA A 2 -8.71 -2.49 -5.81
N VAL A 3 -7.85 -2.22 -4.84
CA VAL A 3 -7.02 -1.00 -4.80
C VAL A 3 -5.56 -1.34 -5.09
N LEU A 4 -4.88 -0.44 -5.79
CA LEU A 4 -3.46 -0.54 -6.12
C LEU A 4 -2.60 -0.52 -4.85
N CYS A 5 -1.60 -1.40 -4.76
CA CYS A 5 -0.59 -1.38 -3.70
C CYS A 5 0.78 -1.06 -4.32
N GLU A 6 1.37 0.05 -3.91
CA GLU A 6 2.70 0.49 -4.34
C GLU A 6 3.56 0.83 -3.13
N VAL A 7 4.84 0.46 -3.19
CA VAL A 7 5.84 0.65 -2.14
C VAL A 7 5.31 0.16 -0.79
N ILE A 8 4.94 1.06 0.12
CA ILE A 8 4.25 0.73 1.38
C ILE A 8 2.87 1.36 1.33
N SER A 9 1.84 0.56 1.52
CA SER A 9 0.45 0.99 1.45
C SER A 9 -0.22 0.82 2.82
N VAL A 10 -0.76 1.90 3.37
CA VAL A 10 -1.68 1.83 4.50
C VAL A 10 -3.09 1.67 3.95
N VAL A 11 -3.73 0.58 4.30
CA VAL A 11 -5.08 0.23 3.82
C VAL A 11 -6.04 0.18 4.98
N THR A 12 -7.17 0.83 4.81
CA THR A 12 -8.21 0.97 5.84
C THR A 12 -9.56 0.58 5.26
N ARG A 13 -10.41 -0.05 6.05
CA ARG A 13 -11.79 -0.34 5.65
C ARG A 13 -12.63 0.92 5.68
N ARG A 14 -13.43 1.13 4.64
CA ARG A 14 -14.34 2.28 4.54
C ARG A 14 -15.40 2.27 5.65
N ASP A 15 -15.97 1.13 5.95
CA ASP A 15 -16.96 0.97 7.03
C ASP A 15 -16.39 1.31 8.42
N SER A 16 -15.11 1.00 8.66
CA SER A 16 -14.42 1.39 9.90
C SER A 16 -14.23 2.90 10.00
N ILE A 17 -13.90 3.57 8.87
CA ILE A 17 -13.82 5.04 8.83
C ILE A 17 -15.19 5.65 9.17
N ASP A 18 -16.24 5.19 8.52
CA ASP A 18 -17.59 5.72 8.73
C ASP A 18 -18.11 5.47 10.15
N ALA A 19 -17.69 4.35 10.78
CA ALA A 19 -18.14 3.98 12.12
C ALA A 19 -17.32 4.62 13.26
N PHE A 20 -16.02 4.79 13.09
CA PHE A 20 -15.10 5.07 14.22
C PHE A 20 -14.24 6.31 14.04
N TYR A 21 -14.01 6.81 12.82
CA TYR A 21 -13.16 7.97 12.62
C TYR A 21 -13.87 9.25 13.07
N LYS A 22 -13.20 10.06 13.90
CA LYS A 22 -13.74 11.34 14.35
C LYS A 22 -14.03 12.26 13.16
N GLY A 23 -15.27 12.67 12.99
CA GLY A 23 -15.71 13.49 11.86
C GLY A 23 -15.95 12.70 10.57
N GLY A 24 -15.82 11.37 10.62
CA GLY A 24 -16.16 10.48 9.50
C GLY A 24 -15.30 10.67 8.27
N TRP A 25 -15.88 10.39 7.11
CA TRP A 25 -15.17 10.37 5.84
C TRP A 25 -14.53 11.70 5.45
N ASP A 26 -15.21 12.83 5.64
CA ASP A 26 -14.71 14.15 5.24
C ASP A 26 -13.47 14.54 6.06
N ALA A 27 -13.49 14.25 7.36
CA ALA A 27 -12.33 14.48 8.22
C ALA A 27 -11.17 13.55 7.84
N PHE A 28 -11.45 12.26 7.60
CA PHE A 28 -10.44 11.32 7.14
C PHE A 28 -9.75 11.80 5.86
N GLN A 29 -10.49 12.25 4.85
CA GLN A 29 -9.92 12.76 3.61
C GLN A 29 -9.01 13.98 3.83
N THR A 30 -9.36 14.84 4.80
CA THR A 30 -8.56 16.01 5.16
C THR A 30 -7.23 15.64 5.82
N ASP A 31 -7.21 14.53 6.58
CA ASP A 31 -6.04 14.04 7.31
C ASP A 31 -5.13 13.15 6.44
N VAL A 32 -5.51 12.86 5.19
CA VAL A 32 -4.64 12.14 4.25
C VAL A 32 -3.42 12.99 3.89
N PRO A 33 -2.19 12.53 4.12
CA PRO A 33 -1.00 13.38 4.06
C PRO A 33 -0.49 13.63 2.64
N ASN A 34 -1.00 12.90 1.64
CA ASN A 34 -0.48 12.99 0.27
C ASN A 34 -1.53 12.64 -0.79
N ALA A 35 -1.21 12.84 -2.06
CA ALA A 35 -2.11 12.65 -3.19
C ALA A 35 -2.19 11.19 -3.71
N THR A 36 -1.67 10.22 -2.95
CA THR A 36 -1.64 8.81 -3.39
C THR A 36 -2.88 8.02 -3.00
N MET A 37 -3.85 8.67 -2.34
CA MET A 37 -5.09 8.01 -1.93
C MET A 37 -5.86 7.47 -3.13
N CYS A 38 -6.32 6.25 -3.02
CA CYS A 38 -7.33 5.67 -3.90
C CYS A 38 -8.30 4.78 -3.11
N THR A 39 -9.49 4.58 -3.65
CA THR A 39 -10.53 3.76 -3.02
C THR A 39 -11.35 3.05 -4.07
N ASP A 40 -11.79 1.84 -3.77
CA ASP A 40 -12.76 1.09 -4.56
C ASP A 40 -14.18 1.15 -3.96
N GLY A 41 -14.36 1.96 -2.92
CA GLY A 41 -15.59 2.12 -2.17
C GLY A 41 -15.67 1.28 -0.89
N GLU A 42 -14.91 0.19 -0.79
CA GLU A 42 -14.84 -0.70 0.39
C GLU A 42 -13.51 -0.56 1.13
N LEU A 43 -12.43 -0.43 0.38
CA LEU A 43 -11.08 -0.18 0.90
C LEU A 43 -10.62 1.22 0.51
N VAL A 44 -9.82 1.82 1.39
CA VAL A 44 -9.12 3.07 1.16
C VAL A 44 -7.63 2.83 1.34
N ARG A 45 -6.83 3.17 0.34
CA ARG A 45 -5.38 3.00 0.36
C ARG A 45 -4.69 4.35 0.27
N VAL A 46 -3.67 4.56 1.11
CA VAL A 46 -2.71 5.68 1.03
C VAL A 46 -1.30 5.11 0.93
N GLY A 47 -0.51 5.56 -0.03
CA GLY A 47 0.84 5.07 -0.29
C GLY A 47 1.92 5.94 0.36
N PHE A 48 3.03 5.29 0.72
CA PHE A 48 4.18 5.90 1.37
C PHE A 48 5.48 5.35 0.80
N MET A 49 6.53 6.18 0.83
CA MET A 49 7.88 5.80 0.41
C MET A 49 8.76 5.39 1.61
N SER A 50 8.36 5.74 2.84
CA SER A 50 9.16 5.54 4.05
C SER A 50 8.34 4.88 5.14
N PRO A 51 8.91 3.92 5.90
CA PRO A 51 8.28 3.31 7.07
C PRO A 51 7.92 4.34 8.15
N ASP A 52 8.74 5.38 8.34
CA ASP A 52 8.50 6.42 9.34
C ASP A 52 7.24 7.21 9.04
N ALA A 53 7.05 7.58 7.76
CA ALA A 53 5.83 8.25 7.32
C ALA A 53 4.58 7.36 7.54
N VAL A 54 4.70 6.06 7.37
CA VAL A 54 3.67 5.07 7.70
C VAL A 54 3.36 5.12 9.19
N GLY A 55 4.39 5.06 10.06
CA GLY A 55 4.23 5.11 11.50
C GLY A 55 3.54 6.39 12.00
N ILE A 56 3.90 7.54 11.43
CA ILE A 56 3.26 8.83 11.73
C ILE A 56 1.78 8.81 11.32
N TYR A 57 1.48 8.31 10.12
CA TYR A 57 0.11 8.26 9.63
C TYR A 57 -0.76 7.29 10.43
N ILE A 58 -0.25 6.12 10.80
CA ILE A 58 -0.96 5.18 11.67
C ILE A 58 -1.33 5.84 13.01
N LYS A 59 -0.39 6.54 13.65
CA LYS A 59 -0.66 7.30 14.89
C LYS A 59 -1.77 8.33 14.72
N THR A 60 -1.82 9.01 13.56
CA THR A 60 -2.90 9.96 13.23
C THR A 60 -4.24 9.24 13.13
N LEU A 61 -4.29 8.10 12.47
CA LEU A 61 -5.51 7.29 12.33
C LEU A 61 -6.01 6.77 13.68
N GLU A 62 -5.10 6.31 14.54
CA GLU A 62 -5.41 5.83 15.90
C GLU A 62 -5.92 6.96 16.82
N ALA A 63 -5.28 8.14 16.77
CA ALA A 63 -5.73 9.32 17.52
C ALA A 63 -7.14 9.76 17.13
N ASN A 64 -7.57 9.43 15.92
CA ASN A 64 -8.90 9.70 15.40
C ASN A 64 -9.88 8.52 15.50
N GLY A 65 -9.51 7.43 16.18
CA GLY A 65 -10.43 6.38 16.59
C GLY A 65 -10.35 5.06 15.83
N LEU A 66 -9.49 4.95 14.81
CA LEU A 66 -9.21 3.67 14.17
C LEU A 66 -8.24 2.85 15.03
N GLN A 67 -8.16 1.57 14.79
CA GLN A 67 -7.28 0.67 15.51
C GLN A 67 -6.34 -0.07 14.56
N PHE A 68 -5.05 0.05 14.83
CA PHE A 68 -4.01 -0.78 14.22
C PHE A 68 -3.58 -1.86 15.23
N GLN A 69 -3.38 -3.08 14.77
CA GLN A 69 -2.80 -4.16 15.58
C GLN A 69 -1.45 -4.53 15.01
N SER A 70 -0.40 -4.28 15.79
CA SER A 70 0.95 -4.75 15.48
C SER A 70 1.07 -6.27 15.69
N LYS A 71 2.19 -6.86 15.21
CA LYS A 71 2.46 -8.29 15.46
C LYS A 71 2.53 -8.62 16.95
N GLU A 72 3.07 -7.71 17.73
CA GLU A 72 3.24 -7.84 19.18
C GLU A 72 1.88 -7.85 19.88
N GLU A 73 0.97 -6.97 19.49
CA GLU A 73 -0.38 -6.88 20.07
C GLU A 73 -1.28 -8.06 19.70
N LEU A 74 -1.01 -8.73 18.57
CA LEU A 74 -1.70 -9.97 18.21
C LEU A 74 -1.29 -11.14 19.12
N LEU A 75 -0.09 -11.09 19.70
CA LEU A 75 0.39 -12.12 20.62
C LEU A 75 -0.11 -11.90 22.06
N GLU A 76 -0.32 -10.64 22.45
CA GLU A 76 -0.82 -10.26 23.79
C GLU A 76 -1.94 -9.21 23.67
N PRO A 77 -3.16 -9.59 23.27
CA PRO A 77 -4.25 -8.64 23.07
C PRO A 77 -4.64 -7.95 24.39
N SER A 78 -4.62 -6.63 24.39
CA SER A 78 -5.13 -5.87 25.52
C SER A 78 -6.67 -5.98 25.61
N SER A 79 -7.21 -5.92 26.83
CA SER A 79 -8.66 -6.05 27.07
C SER A 79 -9.52 -4.94 26.47
N SER A 80 -8.92 -3.89 25.90
CA SER A 80 -9.58 -2.73 25.29
C SER A 80 -9.52 -2.74 23.76
N SER A 81 -8.78 -3.67 23.12
CA SER A 81 -8.67 -3.73 21.66
C SER A 81 -9.89 -4.39 21.02
N ARG A 82 -10.34 -3.86 19.89
CA ARG A 82 -11.29 -4.56 19.01
C ARG A 82 -10.66 -5.85 18.50
N ALA A 83 -11.46 -6.88 18.32
CA ALA A 83 -10.98 -8.19 17.88
C ALA A 83 -10.31 -8.16 16.48
N VAL A 84 -10.57 -7.12 15.69
CA VAL A 84 -10.09 -7.00 14.31
C VAL A 84 -9.49 -5.61 14.11
N SER A 85 -8.30 -5.54 13.52
CA SER A 85 -7.67 -4.29 13.11
C SER A 85 -8.48 -3.58 12.03
N ASP A 86 -8.60 -2.25 12.12
CA ASP A 86 -9.20 -1.42 11.06
C ASP A 86 -8.21 -1.06 9.96
N ILE A 87 -6.92 -1.22 10.25
CA ILE A 87 -5.80 -0.79 9.41
C ILE A 87 -4.90 -2.00 9.15
N VAL A 88 -4.41 -2.11 7.91
CA VAL A 88 -3.34 -3.03 7.54
C VAL A 88 -2.26 -2.30 6.75
N VAL A 89 -1.01 -2.64 7.00
CA VAL A 89 0.14 -2.17 6.20
C VAL A 89 0.50 -3.26 5.20
N ILE A 90 0.61 -2.89 3.94
CA ILE A 90 0.92 -3.80 2.84
C ILE A 90 2.23 -3.35 2.18
N ASP A 91 3.21 -4.22 2.18
CA ASP A 91 4.39 -4.10 1.33
C ASP A 91 4.06 -4.57 -0.09
N GLN A 92 4.50 -3.81 -1.09
CA GLN A 92 4.21 -4.11 -2.50
C GLN A 92 4.71 -5.48 -2.95
N LEU A 93 5.82 -5.96 -2.39
CA LEU A 93 6.47 -7.21 -2.81
C LEU A 93 6.04 -8.39 -1.97
N GLN A 94 5.87 -8.18 -0.65
CA GLN A 94 5.66 -9.23 0.35
C GLN A 94 4.19 -9.39 0.74
N GLY A 95 3.36 -8.37 0.54
CA GLY A 95 1.96 -8.33 0.97
C GLY A 95 1.76 -7.77 2.37
N PRO A 96 0.70 -8.17 3.09
CA PRO A 96 0.40 -7.68 4.42
C PRO A 96 1.55 -7.92 5.40
N THR A 97 2.00 -6.89 6.10
CA THR A 97 3.09 -6.98 7.09
C THR A 97 2.65 -7.62 8.40
N THR A 98 1.34 -7.61 8.67
CA THR A 98 0.70 -8.29 9.79
C THR A 98 -0.44 -9.18 9.30
N PRO A 99 -0.76 -10.30 9.98
CA PRO A 99 -1.93 -11.10 9.64
C PRO A 99 -3.20 -10.25 9.64
N CYS A 100 -4.00 -10.35 8.57
CA CYS A 100 -5.24 -9.61 8.43
C CYS A 100 -6.27 -10.47 7.70
N GLU A 101 -7.38 -10.79 8.37
CA GLU A 101 -8.39 -11.72 7.85
C GLU A 101 -9.30 -11.11 6.79
N TRP A 102 -9.41 -9.78 6.76
CA TRP A 102 -10.30 -9.08 5.84
C TRP A 102 -9.63 -8.57 4.56
N VAL A 103 -8.32 -8.77 4.39
CA VAL A 103 -7.63 -8.33 3.18
C VAL A 103 -7.11 -9.52 2.37
N GLY A 104 -7.44 -9.54 1.09
CA GLY A 104 -6.75 -10.35 0.08
C GLY A 104 -5.69 -9.53 -0.61
N PHE A 105 -4.56 -10.15 -0.92
CA PHE A 105 -3.43 -9.52 -1.63
C PHE A 105 -2.94 -10.41 -2.74
N GLY A 106 -2.51 -9.81 -3.85
CA GLY A 106 -1.91 -10.55 -4.96
C GLY A 106 -1.34 -9.65 -6.05
N LYS A 107 -0.58 -10.28 -6.94
CA LYS A 107 -0.06 -9.65 -8.16
C LYS A 107 -0.93 -10.04 -9.34
N HIS A 108 -1.22 -9.09 -10.20
CA HIS A 108 -2.10 -9.32 -11.35
C HIS A 108 -1.53 -8.66 -12.61
N PRO A 109 -1.60 -9.33 -13.77
CA PRO A 109 -1.23 -8.71 -15.04
C PRO A 109 -2.02 -7.42 -15.29
N PHE A 110 -1.31 -6.34 -15.58
CA PHE A 110 -1.90 -5.06 -15.92
C PHE A 110 -1.88 -4.82 -17.41
N SER A 111 -3.03 -4.48 -17.99
CA SER A 111 -3.16 -4.11 -19.41
C SER A 111 -3.90 -2.79 -19.54
N LYS A 112 -3.47 -1.92 -20.46
CA LYS A 112 -4.27 -0.75 -20.81
C LYS A 112 -5.59 -1.20 -21.44
N LYS A 113 -6.66 -0.44 -21.21
CA LYS A 113 -7.99 -0.74 -21.75
C LYS A 113 -7.91 -0.89 -23.28
N GLY A 114 -8.24 -2.06 -23.80
CA GLY A 114 -8.12 -2.40 -25.22
C GLY A 114 -6.77 -2.97 -25.66
N GLY A 115 -5.80 -3.13 -24.75
CA GLY A 115 -4.52 -3.78 -25.05
C GLY A 115 -4.63 -5.30 -25.10
N GLU A 116 -3.97 -5.94 -26.07
CA GLU A 116 -3.96 -7.40 -26.23
C GLU A 116 -2.96 -8.08 -25.30
N ALA A 117 -1.86 -7.40 -24.97
CA ALA A 117 -0.80 -7.94 -24.09
C ALA A 117 -0.70 -7.17 -22.77
N PRO A 118 -0.38 -7.85 -21.66
CA PRO A 118 -0.05 -7.19 -20.40
C PRO A 118 1.20 -6.32 -20.55
N LEU A 119 1.16 -5.12 -19.93
CA LEU A 119 2.34 -4.25 -19.82
C LEU A 119 3.30 -4.74 -18.74
N GLY A 120 2.79 -5.50 -17.77
CA GLY A 120 3.51 -6.05 -16.64
C GLY A 120 2.54 -6.46 -15.53
N GLU A 121 3.02 -6.50 -14.30
CA GLU A 121 2.22 -6.85 -13.12
C GLU A 121 2.07 -5.65 -12.19
N VAL A 122 0.93 -5.60 -11.49
CA VAL A 122 0.68 -4.67 -10.38
C VAL A 122 0.33 -5.46 -9.13
N SER A 123 0.77 -4.98 -7.99
CA SER A 123 0.32 -5.47 -6.69
C SER A 123 -0.99 -4.78 -6.32
N MET A 124 -1.93 -5.53 -5.79
CA MET A 124 -3.23 -5.03 -5.41
C MET A 124 -3.79 -5.76 -4.21
N CYS A 125 -4.70 -5.11 -3.50
CA CYS A 125 -5.48 -5.74 -2.45
C CYS A 125 -6.97 -5.50 -2.65
N TRP A 126 -7.76 -6.35 -2.03
CA TRP A 126 -9.23 -6.31 -2.08
C TRP A 126 -9.82 -6.73 -0.74
N LEU A 127 -11.06 -6.34 -0.49
CA LEU A 127 -11.79 -6.81 0.68
C LEU A 127 -12.05 -8.31 0.54
N PHE A 128 -11.57 -9.09 1.53
CA PHE A 128 -11.76 -10.52 1.60
C PHE A 128 -12.86 -10.86 2.59
N GLU A 129 -13.99 -11.35 2.10
CA GLU A 129 -15.15 -11.71 2.90
C GLU A 129 -15.24 -13.23 3.17
N GLY A 130 -14.16 -13.86 3.59
CA GLY A 130 -14.17 -15.25 4.02
C GLY A 130 -14.69 -16.24 2.95
N GLU A 131 -15.73 -17.01 3.28
CA GLU A 131 -16.23 -18.07 2.41
C GLU A 131 -16.83 -17.61 1.09
N ARG A 132 -17.41 -16.42 0.99
CA ARG A 132 -17.93 -15.87 -0.28
C ARG A 132 -16.88 -15.78 -1.38
N ASN A 133 -15.63 -15.53 -1.00
CA ASN A 133 -14.53 -15.46 -1.97
C ASN A 133 -13.91 -16.82 -2.27
N ARG A 134 -14.11 -17.84 -1.42
CA ARG A 134 -13.70 -19.23 -1.72
C ARG A 134 -14.55 -19.87 -2.81
N GLU A 135 -15.86 -19.63 -2.81
CA GLU A 135 -16.75 -20.11 -3.87
C GLU A 135 -16.48 -19.41 -5.20
N ALA A 136 -16.15 -18.12 -5.20
CA ALA A 136 -15.71 -17.40 -6.40
C ALA A 136 -14.34 -17.85 -6.92
N GLY A 137 -13.47 -18.39 -6.06
CA GLY A 137 -12.15 -18.91 -6.42
C GLY A 137 -12.13 -20.27 -7.12
N ALA A 138 -13.25 -21.00 -7.12
CA ALA A 138 -13.36 -22.28 -7.84
C ALA A 138 -13.43 -22.11 -9.36
N ASP A 139 -13.76 -20.92 -9.86
CA ASP A 139 -13.79 -20.60 -11.30
C ASP A 139 -12.86 -19.39 -11.60
N THR A 140 -11.56 -19.58 -11.36
CA THR A 140 -10.51 -18.54 -11.56
C THR A 140 -10.28 -18.14 -13.02
N LYS A 141 -11.14 -18.56 -13.94
CA LYS A 141 -11.11 -18.12 -15.34
C LYS A 141 -11.75 -16.73 -15.46
N ARG A 142 -10.92 -15.68 -15.25
CA ARG A 142 -11.19 -14.29 -15.63
C ARG A 142 -12.19 -13.52 -14.75
N ILE A 143 -11.91 -13.37 -13.49
CA ILE A 143 -12.49 -12.25 -12.74
C ILE A 143 -11.88 -10.98 -13.32
N LYS A 144 -12.68 -10.21 -14.06
CA LYS A 144 -12.30 -8.85 -14.46
C LYS A 144 -12.37 -7.97 -13.22
N MET A 145 -11.26 -7.89 -12.50
CA MET A 145 -11.18 -6.96 -11.37
C MET A 145 -10.96 -5.53 -11.89
N SER A 146 -11.78 -4.60 -11.44
CA SER A 146 -11.53 -3.18 -11.65
C SER A 146 -10.53 -2.72 -10.60
N LEU A 147 -9.45 -2.09 -11.03
CA LEU A 147 -8.39 -1.57 -10.16
C LEU A 147 -8.63 -0.08 -9.92
N ALA A 148 -8.76 0.30 -8.67
CA ALA A 148 -8.75 1.69 -8.25
C ALA A 148 -7.30 2.16 -8.07
N THR A 149 -6.97 3.29 -8.68
CA THR A 149 -5.63 3.89 -8.67
C THR A 149 -5.71 5.35 -8.21
N PRO A 150 -4.63 5.92 -7.69
CA PRO A 150 -4.56 7.36 -7.42
C PRO A 150 -4.88 8.19 -8.68
N HIS A 151 -5.38 9.41 -8.45
CA HIS A 151 -5.65 10.32 -9.57
C HIS A 151 -4.36 10.63 -10.35
N GLY A 152 -4.40 10.48 -11.68
CA GLY A 152 -3.24 10.71 -12.54
C GLY A 152 -2.17 9.60 -12.51
N TRP A 153 -2.46 8.47 -11.87
CA TRP A 153 -1.54 7.33 -11.87
C TRP A 153 -1.30 6.81 -13.29
N ASP A 154 -0.05 6.51 -13.56
CA ASP A 154 0.41 5.98 -14.87
C ASP A 154 1.33 4.79 -14.64
N TYR A 155 1.01 3.66 -15.27
CA TYR A 155 1.76 2.42 -15.11
C TYR A 155 3.22 2.55 -15.54
N GLU A 156 3.50 3.23 -16.65
CA GLU A 156 4.87 3.31 -17.21
C GLU A 156 5.77 4.14 -16.30
N LYS A 157 5.22 5.20 -15.69
CA LYS A 157 5.94 6.00 -14.69
C LYS A 157 6.17 5.21 -13.40
N SER A 158 5.13 4.57 -12.89
CA SER A 158 5.20 3.77 -11.67
C SER A 158 6.16 2.58 -11.82
N SER A 159 6.06 1.83 -12.91
CA SER A 159 6.92 0.66 -13.16
C SER A 159 8.39 1.02 -13.45
N SER A 160 8.67 2.28 -13.77
CA SER A 160 10.06 2.75 -13.93
C SER A 160 10.76 3.03 -12.59
N LEU A 161 10.00 3.20 -11.50
CA LEU A 161 10.52 3.39 -10.16
C LEU A 161 10.97 2.03 -9.60
N GLN A 162 12.28 1.80 -9.54
CA GLN A 162 12.85 0.62 -8.90
C GLN A 162 13.42 1.03 -7.54
N PHE A 163 12.84 0.47 -6.47
CA PHE A 163 13.37 0.63 -5.12
C PHE A 163 14.38 -0.48 -4.83
N VAL A 164 15.46 -0.12 -4.18
CA VAL A 164 16.56 -1.03 -3.80
C VAL A 164 16.77 -0.94 -2.30
N ASP A 165 17.21 -2.04 -1.70
CA ASP A 165 17.59 -2.06 -0.30
C ASP A 165 19.04 -1.57 -0.08
N ASP A 166 19.37 -1.29 1.18
CA ASP A 166 20.68 -0.74 1.55
C ASP A 166 21.84 -1.67 1.21
N ALA A 167 21.64 -2.98 1.27
CA ALA A 167 22.68 -3.97 1.04
C ALA A 167 23.13 -4.02 -0.44
N GLU A 168 22.25 -3.68 -1.37
CA GLU A 168 22.59 -3.61 -2.80
C GLU A 168 23.19 -2.26 -3.21
N LEU A 169 22.88 -1.17 -2.46
CA LEU A 169 23.27 0.19 -2.83
C LEU A 169 24.78 0.37 -2.95
N GLU A 170 25.56 -0.08 -1.96
CA GLU A 170 27.00 0.16 -1.90
C GLU A 170 27.81 -0.50 -3.03
N SER A 171 27.31 -1.61 -3.56
CA SER A 171 28.07 -2.43 -4.52
C SER A 171 27.71 -2.21 -5.98
N ARG A 172 26.54 -1.62 -6.26
CA ARG A 172 25.96 -1.62 -7.60
C ARG A 172 25.47 -0.25 -8.08
N TYR A 173 25.26 0.70 -7.17
CA TYR A 173 24.60 1.94 -7.50
C TYR A 173 25.46 3.15 -7.20
N GLU A 174 25.40 4.14 -8.08
CA GLU A 174 26.04 5.45 -7.94
C GLU A 174 25.00 6.49 -7.52
N PHE A 175 25.22 7.20 -6.39
CA PHE A 175 24.36 8.30 -5.98
C PHE A 175 24.38 9.44 -7.00
N LEU A 176 23.22 9.92 -7.40
CA LEU A 176 23.09 11.02 -8.36
C LEU A 176 22.64 12.33 -7.70
N ARG A 177 21.54 12.28 -6.93
CA ARG A 177 20.89 13.47 -6.36
C ARG A 177 19.85 13.08 -5.32
N THR A 178 19.44 14.07 -4.52
CA THR A 178 18.23 13.98 -3.69
C THR A 178 17.11 14.79 -4.35
N GLU A 179 15.93 14.19 -4.48
CA GLU A 179 14.78 14.81 -5.13
C GLU A 179 13.49 14.39 -4.42
N ASN A 180 12.68 15.37 -3.97
CA ASN A 180 11.38 15.13 -3.29
C ASN A 180 11.46 14.18 -2.07
N GLY A 181 12.55 14.23 -1.30
CA GLY A 181 12.76 13.35 -0.15
C GLY A 181 13.21 11.94 -0.51
N LEU A 182 13.59 11.71 -1.76
CA LEU A 182 14.17 10.47 -2.24
C LEU A 182 15.63 10.69 -2.66
N GLU A 183 16.48 9.75 -2.34
CA GLU A 183 17.82 9.63 -2.92
C GLU A 183 17.72 8.87 -4.25
N VAL A 184 18.29 9.45 -5.30
CA VAL A 184 18.28 8.87 -6.64
C VAL A 184 19.67 8.32 -6.93
N PHE A 185 19.72 7.05 -7.28
CA PHE A 185 20.94 6.34 -7.63
C PHE A 185 20.87 5.86 -9.08
N ARG A 186 22.01 5.64 -9.69
CA ARG A 186 22.15 5.00 -11.00
C ARG A 186 22.70 3.59 -10.86
N ASP A 187 22.02 2.60 -11.41
CA ASP A 187 22.56 1.26 -11.57
C ASP A 187 23.73 1.31 -12.59
N ILE A 188 24.94 1.04 -12.11
CA ILE A 188 26.18 1.10 -12.92
C ILE A 188 26.14 0.11 -14.09
N LYS A 189 25.41 -1.01 -13.96
CA LYS A 189 25.35 -2.04 -15.00
C LYS A 189 24.32 -1.73 -16.08
N THR A 190 23.16 -1.16 -15.70
CA THR A 190 22.04 -0.97 -16.63
C THR A 190 21.85 0.49 -17.05
N GLY A 191 22.46 1.44 -16.31
CA GLY A 191 22.27 2.88 -16.48
C GLY A 191 20.91 3.42 -16.02
N LYS A 192 20.05 2.58 -15.46
CA LYS A 192 18.72 2.97 -14.97
C LYS A 192 18.81 3.67 -13.63
N GLU A 193 17.90 4.62 -13.40
CA GLU A 193 17.73 5.25 -12.10
C GLU A 193 16.89 4.37 -11.17
N VAL A 194 17.30 4.31 -9.90
CA VAL A 194 16.61 3.64 -8.81
C VAL A 194 16.45 4.62 -7.64
N TYR A 195 15.53 4.36 -6.75
CA TYR A 195 15.14 5.31 -5.71
C TYR A 195 15.23 4.66 -4.33
N LYS A 196 15.72 5.41 -3.35
CA LYS A 196 15.73 5.07 -1.93
C LYS A 196 15.09 6.21 -1.14
N SER A 197 14.41 5.91 -0.06
CA SER A 197 13.98 6.93 0.90
C SER A 197 15.22 7.58 1.51
N ALA A 198 15.27 8.92 1.52
CA ALA A 198 16.35 9.61 2.20
C ALA A 198 16.19 9.38 3.72
N ASP A 199 17.26 8.89 4.35
CA ASP A 199 17.31 8.78 5.81
C ASP A 199 17.18 10.18 6.41
N ASN A 200 16.31 10.34 7.39
CA ASN A 200 16.18 11.61 8.08
C ASN A 200 17.35 11.73 9.08
N PRO A 201 18.27 12.68 8.94
CA PRO A 201 19.47 12.75 9.79
C PRO A 201 19.20 13.18 11.24
N ASN A 202 17.94 13.13 11.70
CA ASN A 202 17.50 13.56 13.03
C ASN A 202 16.85 12.44 13.87
N ASP A 203 17.14 11.17 13.59
CA ASP A 203 16.84 10.06 14.50
C ASP A 203 18.08 9.62 15.29
#